data_2db4110efeede35a09a558c41bd66a43
#
_entry.id   2db4110efeede35a09a558c41bd66a43
#
_cell.length_a   1.000
_cell.length_b   1.000
_cell.length_c   1.000
_cell.angle_alpha   90.00
_cell.angle_beta   90.00
_cell.angle_gamma   90.00
#
_symmetry.space_group_name_H-M   'P 1'
#
loop_
_entity.id
_entity.type
_entity.pdbx_description
1 polymer ?
#
loop_
_entity_poly.entity_id
_entity_poly.type
_entity_poly.pdbx_seq_one_letter_code
_entity_poly.pdbx_strand_id
1 'polypeptide(L)'
;MLTSLRIRVTRYSLPVPLVIDPDTPASALTRTGFDTYTYDLVFSDEFNKPGRTFGPGDDKYWEAANLTTNDKEYYDPAQVTTKQGGYLSIVMDSEPENALGWRSGMLQSWNKFCFTRGYIEVAISLPGIAEAQGYVGASFLSSCVLLLMDGDLRSGGARGRWGI
;
A
#
# COMPACT_ATOMS: atom_id res chain seq x y z
N MET A 1 5.14 1.76 -7.29
CA MET A 1 6.18 1.97 -6.27
C MET A 1 5.61 2.78 -5.13
N LEU A 2 5.72 2.30 -3.92
CA LEU A 2 5.20 2.95 -2.72
C LEU A 2 6.35 3.13 -1.74
N THR A 3 6.64 4.37 -1.35
CA THR A 3 7.79 4.71 -0.52
C THR A 3 7.45 4.90 0.95
N SER A 4 6.20 5.15 1.28
CA SER A 4 5.74 5.15 2.68
C SER A 4 4.22 5.03 2.78
N LEU A 5 3.79 4.43 3.87
CA LEU A 5 2.40 4.44 4.32
C LEU A 5 2.34 4.94 5.76
N ARG A 6 1.46 5.87 6.03
CA ARG A 6 1.29 6.47 7.37
C ARG A 6 -0.17 6.60 7.73
N ILE A 7 -0.53 6.15 8.92
CA ILE A 7 -1.87 6.26 9.47
C ILE A 7 -1.80 7.08 10.75
N ARG A 8 -2.71 8.04 10.89
CA ARG A 8 -2.79 8.97 12.01
C ARG A 8 -4.18 9.03 12.58
N VAL A 9 -4.26 9.31 13.87
CA VAL A 9 -5.52 9.54 14.59
C VAL A 9 -5.50 10.91 15.25
N THR A 10 -6.68 11.44 15.57
CA THR A 10 -6.77 12.70 16.32
C THR A 10 -6.21 12.53 17.72
N ARG A 11 -5.57 13.56 18.23
CA ARG A 11 -4.86 13.58 19.52
C ARG A 11 -5.74 13.23 20.75
N TYR A 12 -7.05 13.17 20.58
CA TYR A 12 -8.01 12.79 21.63
C TYR A 12 -8.41 11.32 21.61
N SER A 13 -7.79 10.53 20.76
CA SER A 13 -8.06 9.08 20.68
C SER A 13 -7.46 8.36 21.91
N LEU A 14 -8.12 7.28 22.32
CA LEU A 14 -7.65 6.39 23.39
C LEU A 14 -6.22 5.89 23.11
N PRO A 15 -5.48 5.46 24.14
CA PRO A 15 -4.13 4.94 23.94
C PRO A 15 -4.16 3.79 22.96
N VAL A 16 -3.64 4.02 21.75
CA VAL A 16 -3.50 3.04 20.68
C VAL A 16 -2.05 2.54 20.73
N PRO A 17 -1.80 1.24 20.60
CA PRO A 17 -0.44 0.76 20.43
C PRO A 17 0.19 1.42 19.20
N LEU A 18 1.27 2.17 19.42
CA LEU A 18 2.00 2.79 18.32
C LEU A 18 2.83 1.73 17.60
N VAL A 19 2.66 1.65 16.29
CA VAL A 19 3.40 0.78 15.41
C VAL A 19 4.09 1.65 14.37
N ILE A 20 5.11 2.36 14.82
CA ILE A 20 5.85 3.32 14.01
C ILE A 20 7.16 2.68 13.58
N ASP A 21 7.43 2.71 12.28
CA ASP A 21 8.70 2.30 11.72
C ASP A 21 9.83 3.16 12.32
N PRO A 22 10.92 2.56 12.85
CA PRO A 22 12.03 3.30 13.46
C PRO A 22 12.68 4.34 12.53
N ASP A 23 12.60 4.12 11.23
CA ASP A 23 13.19 5.01 10.22
C ASP A 23 12.24 6.15 9.79
N THR A 24 11.04 6.23 10.39
CA THR A 24 10.12 7.33 10.12
C THR A 24 10.69 8.65 10.64
N PRO A 25 10.78 9.68 9.79
CA PRO A 25 11.31 10.97 10.21
C PRO A 25 10.50 11.61 11.35
N ALA A 26 11.17 12.23 12.32
CA ALA A 26 10.51 12.89 13.44
C ALA A 26 9.50 13.97 13.01
N SER A 27 9.75 14.64 11.88
CA SER A 27 8.82 15.61 11.27
C SER A 27 7.50 15.00 10.78
N ALA A 28 7.42 13.67 10.65
CA ALA A 28 6.23 12.95 10.24
C ALA A 28 5.36 12.47 11.40
N LEU A 29 5.80 12.65 12.66
CA LEU A 29 5.05 12.17 13.83
C LEU A 29 3.73 12.89 14.03
N THR A 30 3.61 14.14 13.57
CA THR A 30 2.38 14.92 13.65
C THR A 30 2.03 15.51 12.29
N ARG A 31 0.74 15.72 12.06
CA ARG A 31 0.24 16.36 10.83
C ARG A 31 -1.02 17.16 11.10
N THR A 32 -1.12 18.36 10.52
CA THR A 32 -2.40 19.08 10.45
C THR A 32 -3.15 18.57 9.22
N GLY A 33 -4.36 18.07 9.44
CA GLY A 33 -5.26 17.60 8.38
C GLY A 33 -5.94 18.75 7.63
N PHE A 34 -6.70 18.42 6.61
CA PHE A 34 -7.51 19.39 5.83
C PHE A 34 -8.62 20.03 6.66
N ASP A 35 -9.04 19.37 7.72
CA ASP A 35 -10.04 19.79 8.71
C ASP A 35 -9.44 20.66 9.84
N THR A 36 -8.18 21.05 9.71
CA THR A 36 -7.39 21.83 10.68
C THR A 36 -7.05 21.13 12.01
N TYR A 37 -7.51 19.89 12.22
CA TYR A 37 -7.12 19.11 13.39
C TYR A 37 -5.69 18.61 13.29
N THR A 38 -5.05 18.46 14.45
CA THR A 38 -3.74 17.83 14.56
C THR A 38 -3.91 16.33 14.75
N TYR A 39 -3.22 15.56 13.94
CA TYR A 39 -3.19 14.09 13.94
C TYR A 39 -1.84 13.59 14.42
N ASP A 40 -1.84 12.64 15.33
CA ASP A 40 -0.65 11.92 15.78
C ASP A 40 -0.48 10.62 14.97
N LEU A 41 0.76 10.30 14.63
CA LEU A 41 1.09 9.06 13.92
C LEU A 41 0.88 7.85 14.82
N VAL A 42 0.21 6.82 14.32
CA VAL A 42 -0.03 5.56 15.04
C VAL A 42 0.54 4.34 14.31
N PHE A 43 0.69 4.43 13.00
CA PHE A 43 1.29 3.40 12.19
C PHE A 43 2.09 4.04 11.05
N SER A 44 3.26 3.47 10.76
CA SER A 44 4.03 3.76 9.56
C SER A 44 4.81 2.54 9.10
N ASP A 45 5.06 2.47 7.80
CA ASP A 45 6.02 1.57 7.17
C ASP A 45 6.68 2.34 6.03
N GLU A 46 7.99 2.52 6.11
CA GLU A 46 8.79 3.25 5.12
C GLU A 46 9.31 2.31 4.02
N PHE A 47 9.05 1.01 4.12
CA PHE A 47 9.46 -0.03 3.17
C PHE A 47 10.95 -0.01 2.78
N ASN A 48 11.81 0.51 3.65
CA ASN A 48 13.22 0.79 3.36
C ASN A 48 14.14 -0.42 3.49
N LYS A 49 13.68 -1.53 4.11
CA LYS A 49 14.42 -2.79 4.18
C LYS A 49 14.22 -3.59 2.88
N PRO A 50 15.25 -3.73 2.02
CA PRO A 50 15.10 -4.45 0.76
C PRO A 50 14.87 -5.96 0.97
N GLY A 51 14.18 -6.57 0.00
CA GLY A 51 14.01 -8.03 -0.06
C GLY A 51 12.99 -8.59 0.93
N ARG A 52 12.11 -7.76 1.51
CA ARG A 52 10.98 -8.27 2.30
C ARG A 52 10.06 -9.08 1.39
N THR A 53 9.59 -10.19 1.90
CA THR A 53 8.53 -11.03 1.33
C THR A 53 7.27 -10.90 2.17
N PHE A 54 6.13 -11.18 1.57
CA PHE A 54 4.84 -10.97 2.18
C PHE A 54 3.91 -12.18 2.05
N GLY A 55 4.50 -13.37 1.89
CA GLY A 55 3.76 -14.62 1.98
C GLY A 55 3.14 -14.84 3.37
N PRO A 56 2.30 -15.87 3.53
CA PRO A 56 1.68 -16.19 4.81
C PRO A 56 2.72 -16.36 5.93
N GLY A 57 2.68 -15.46 6.94
CA GLY A 57 3.60 -15.47 8.08
C GLY A 57 4.92 -14.74 7.91
N ASP A 58 5.26 -14.26 6.72
CA ASP A 58 6.54 -13.59 6.45
C ASP A 58 6.63 -12.20 7.11
N ASP A 59 5.50 -11.51 7.20
CA ASP A 59 5.44 -10.15 7.72
C ASP A 59 4.40 -10.00 8.83
N LYS A 60 4.70 -9.13 9.80
CA LYS A 60 3.85 -8.93 10.97
C LYS A 60 2.55 -8.19 10.63
N TYR A 61 2.62 -7.24 9.70
CA TYR A 61 1.52 -6.31 9.41
C TYR A 61 0.91 -6.51 8.04
N TRP A 62 1.64 -7.17 7.15
CA TRP A 62 1.29 -7.30 5.76
C TRP A 62 1.20 -8.76 5.33
N GLU A 63 0.32 -9.02 4.37
CA GLU A 63 0.25 -10.30 3.68
C GLU A 63 -0.14 -10.09 2.23
N ALA A 64 0.60 -10.70 1.32
CA ALA A 64 0.27 -10.71 -0.08
C ALA A 64 -0.73 -11.84 -0.37
N ALA A 65 -1.80 -11.50 -1.06
CA ALA A 65 -2.83 -12.46 -1.42
C ALA A 65 -2.35 -13.42 -2.52
N ASN A 66 -2.80 -14.66 -2.42
CA ASN A 66 -2.67 -15.68 -3.45
C ASN A 66 -4.08 -16.09 -3.87
N LEU A 67 -4.62 -15.44 -4.89
CA LEU A 67 -5.99 -15.68 -5.34
C LEU A 67 -6.24 -15.18 -6.76
N THR A 68 -7.26 -15.74 -7.40
CA THR A 68 -7.80 -15.26 -8.68
C THR A 68 -9.01 -14.34 -8.43
N THR A 69 -9.12 -13.26 -9.20
CA THR A 69 -10.27 -12.37 -9.14
C THR A 69 -10.90 -12.18 -10.51
N ASN A 70 -12.22 -12.36 -10.57
CA ASN A 70 -13.05 -12.05 -11.75
C ASN A 70 -12.52 -12.60 -13.09
N ASP A 71 -11.77 -13.70 -13.07
CA ASP A 71 -11.22 -14.37 -14.24
C ASP A 71 -10.33 -13.49 -15.15
N LYS A 72 -9.77 -12.40 -14.62
CA LYS A 72 -8.93 -11.48 -15.40
C LYS A 72 -7.46 -11.53 -15.03
N GLU A 73 -7.16 -11.70 -13.74
CA GLU A 73 -5.79 -11.70 -13.23
C GLU A 73 -5.65 -12.64 -12.04
N TYR A 74 -4.43 -13.06 -11.81
CA TYR A 74 -4.01 -13.83 -10.66
C TYR A 74 -3.12 -12.97 -9.76
N TYR A 75 -3.43 -12.90 -8.47
CA TYR A 75 -2.56 -12.27 -7.49
C TYR A 75 -1.58 -13.29 -6.93
N ASP A 76 -0.30 -13.03 -7.14
CA ASP A 76 0.81 -13.87 -6.71
C ASP A 76 1.64 -13.11 -5.65
N PRO A 77 1.89 -13.68 -4.46
CA PRO A 77 2.78 -13.10 -3.47
C PRO A 77 4.18 -12.76 -3.99
N ALA A 78 4.69 -13.48 -4.99
CA ALA A 78 5.98 -13.20 -5.62
C ALA A 78 6.04 -11.84 -6.34
N GLN A 79 4.89 -11.28 -6.69
CA GLN A 79 4.80 -9.97 -7.34
C GLN A 79 4.89 -8.78 -6.35
N VAL A 80 4.99 -9.07 -5.05
CA VAL A 80 5.04 -8.05 -4.00
C VAL A 80 6.34 -8.20 -3.22
N THR A 81 7.21 -7.19 -3.29
CA THR A 81 8.48 -7.19 -2.54
C THR A 81 9.00 -5.77 -2.33
N THR A 82 9.93 -5.60 -1.40
CA THR A 82 10.67 -4.34 -1.25
C THR A 82 11.96 -4.37 -2.05
N LYS A 83 12.33 -3.25 -2.65
CA LYS A 83 13.50 -3.11 -3.53
C LYS A 83 14.57 -2.22 -2.92
N GLN A 84 15.78 -2.30 -3.48
CA GLN A 84 16.84 -1.33 -3.22
C GLN A 84 16.35 0.07 -3.53
N GLY A 85 16.68 1.04 -2.68
CA GLY A 85 16.17 2.40 -2.77
C GLY A 85 14.97 2.68 -1.87
N GLY A 86 14.55 1.70 -1.05
CA GLY A 86 13.56 1.91 0.01
C GLY A 86 12.14 2.12 -0.51
N TYR A 87 11.58 1.11 -1.16
CA TYR A 87 10.19 1.15 -1.60
C TYR A 87 9.57 -0.24 -1.77
N LEU A 88 8.29 -0.32 -1.56
CA LEU A 88 7.47 -1.46 -1.95
C LEU A 88 7.24 -1.43 -3.47
N SER A 89 7.47 -2.56 -4.10
CA SER A 89 7.20 -2.79 -5.51
C SER A 89 6.10 -3.83 -5.65
N ILE A 90 5.03 -3.48 -6.31
CA ILE A 90 4.00 -4.40 -6.79
C ILE A 90 4.12 -4.43 -8.30
N VAL A 91 4.31 -5.60 -8.87
CA VAL A 91 4.58 -5.80 -10.30
C VAL A 91 3.38 -6.48 -10.95
N MET A 92 3.05 -6.05 -12.17
CA MET A 92 2.13 -6.74 -13.04
C MET A 92 2.89 -7.18 -14.29
N ASP A 93 2.76 -8.43 -14.68
CA ASP A 93 3.37 -8.99 -15.88
C ASP A 93 2.38 -9.84 -16.70
N SER A 94 2.80 -10.20 -17.90
CA SER A 94 2.00 -10.97 -18.84
C SER A 94 2.30 -12.47 -18.81
N GLU A 95 2.95 -12.95 -17.76
CA GLU A 95 3.13 -14.39 -17.58
C GLU A 95 1.83 -15.04 -17.10
N PRO A 96 1.16 -15.84 -17.94
CA PRO A 96 -0.14 -16.38 -17.58
C PRO A 96 0.00 -17.47 -16.52
N GLU A 97 -0.43 -17.17 -15.32
CA GLU A 97 -0.74 -18.16 -14.29
C GLU A 97 -2.22 -18.55 -14.40
N ASN A 98 -2.52 -19.82 -14.24
CA ASN A 98 -3.91 -20.33 -14.28
C ASN A 98 -4.71 -19.93 -15.56
N ALA A 99 -4.05 -19.74 -16.69
CA ALA A 99 -4.64 -19.35 -17.97
C ALA A 99 -5.35 -17.99 -18.00
N LEU A 100 -5.14 -17.11 -17.01
CA LEU A 100 -5.79 -15.80 -16.96
C LEU A 100 -5.07 -14.70 -17.76
N GLY A 101 -3.86 -14.94 -18.21
CA GLY A 101 -3.09 -14.03 -19.07
C GLY A 101 -2.30 -12.95 -18.33
N TRP A 102 -2.68 -12.60 -17.10
CA TRP A 102 -2.04 -11.56 -16.31
C TRP A 102 -1.79 -12.01 -14.89
N ARG A 103 -0.62 -11.65 -14.36
CA ARG A 103 -0.21 -11.88 -12.97
C ARG A 103 0.12 -10.56 -12.32
N SER A 104 -0.43 -10.30 -11.15
CA SER A 104 -0.24 -9.05 -10.39
C SER A 104 -0.02 -9.34 -8.89
N GLY A 105 0.06 -8.33 -8.08
CA GLY A 105 0.20 -8.43 -6.64
C GLY A 105 -0.86 -7.63 -5.90
N MET A 106 -1.33 -8.20 -4.78
CA MET A 106 -2.25 -7.55 -3.85
C MET A 106 -1.70 -7.67 -2.44
N LEU A 107 -1.40 -6.55 -1.80
CA LEU A 107 -0.91 -6.48 -0.42
C LEU A 107 -2.02 -6.00 0.50
N GLN A 108 -2.20 -6.68 1.63
CA GLN A 108 -3.26 -6.39 2.58
C GLN A 108 -2.78 -6.48 4.02
N SER A 109 -3.47 -5.77 4.92
CA SER A 109 -3.29 -5.88 6.37
C SER A 109 -4.40 -6.68 7.05
N TRP A 110 -5.17 -7.45 6.31
CA TRP A 110 -6.29 -8.26 6.80
C TRP A 110 -5.84 -9.19 7.94
N ASN A 111 -6.60 -9.21 9.05
CA ASN A 111 -6.29 -9.96 10.28
C ASN A 111 -4.94 -9.63 10.94
N LYS A 112 -4.22 -8.61 10.49
CA LYS A 112 -2.93 -8.18 11.05
C LYS A 112 -3.01 -6.80 11.66
N PHE A 113 -3.50 -5.83 10.90
CA PHE A 113 -3.66 -4.46 11.35
C PHE A 113 -4.89 -3.83 10.70
N CYS A 114 -5.80 -3.30 11.51
CA CYS A 114 -7.00 -2.61 11.06
C CYS A 114 -7.25 -1.37 11.93
N PHE A 115 -7.94 -0.37 11.38
CA PHE A 115 -8.32 0.84 12.08
C PHE A 115 -9.73 1.28 11.64
N THR A 116 -10.42 2.04 12.48
CA THR A 116 -11.82 2.43 12.22
C THR A 116 -11.93 3.83 11.63
N ARG A 117 -11.06 4.73 12.07
CA ARG A 117 -11.01 6.14 11.62
C ARG A 117 -9.58 6.64 11.69
N GLY A 118 -9.21 7.51 10.75
CA GLY A 118 -7.89 8.13 10.77
C GLY A 118 -7.59 8.89 9.49
N TYR A 119 -6.45 9.52 9.50
CA TYR A 119 -5.86 10.16 8.34
C TYR A 119 -4.81 9.24 7.76
N ILE A 120 -4.95 8.87 6.49
CA ILE A 120 -4.01 8.01 5.76
C ILE A 120 -3.21 8.87 4.80
N GLU A 121 -1.90 8.70 4.82
CA GLU A 121 -0.99 9.32 3.86
C GLU A 121 -0.14 8.24 3.20
N VAL A 122 -0.15 8.22 1.88
CA VAL A 122 0.57 7.24 1.08
C VAL A 122 1.39 7.98 0.03
N ALA A 123 2.70 7.72 -0.02
CA ALA A 123 3.57 8.21 -1.08
C ALA A 123 3.72 7.10 -2.14
N ILE A 124 3.03 7.25 -3.27
CA ILE A 124 2.94 6.26 -4.33
C ILE A 124 3.38 6.83 -5.68
N SER A 125 4.11 6.04 -6.45
CA SER A 125 4.36 6.28 -7.87
C SER A 125 3.66 5.21 -8.69
N LEU A 126 2.76 5.65 -9.57
CA LEU A 126 2.02 4.78 -10.47
C LEU A 126 2.81 4.58 -11.79
N PRO A 127 2.70 3.43 -12.46
CA PRO A 127 3.38 3.21 -13.72
C PRO A 127 2.76 4.04 -14.86
N GLY A 128 3.57 4.35 -15.89
CA GLY A 128 3.13 4.96 -17.13
C GLY A 128 3.35 6.48 -17.24
N ILE A 129 2.86 7.09 -18.31
CA ILE A 129 2.92 8.55 -18.58
C ILE A 129 1.56 9.20 -18.33
N ALA A 130 1.56 10.48 -17.91
CA ALA A 130 0.36 11.19 -17.46
C ALA A 130 -0.77 11.29 -18.52
N GLU A 131 -0.42 11.12 -19.79
CA GLU A 131 -1.32 11.30 -20.94
C GLU A 131 -1.95 9.98 -21.44
N ALA A 132 -1.54 8.84 -20.90
CA ALA A 132 -2.06 7.55 -21.34
C ALA A 132 -3.28 7.13 -20.52
N GLN A 133 -4.25 6.55 -21.20
CA GLN A 133 -5.44 5.96 -20.58
C GLN A 133 -5.07 4.62 -19.93
N GLY A 134 -5.06 4.56 -18.62
CA GLY A 134 -4.86 3.33 -17.86
C GLY A 134 -5.18 3.56 -16.40
N TYR A 135 -5.79 2.58 -15.76
CA TYR A 135 -6.14 2.65 -14.35
C TYR A 135 -5.19 1.79 -13.53
N VAL A 136 -4.55 2.40 -12.55
CA VAL A 136 -3.98 1.67 -11.43
C VAL A 136 -4.89 1.93 -10.24
N GLY A 137 -5.64 0.94 -9.86
CA GLY A 137 -6.53 1.01 -8.72
C GLY A 137 -5.76 0.85 -7.42
N ALA A 138 -5.76 1.86 -6.55
CA ALA A 138 -5.47 1.69 -5.14
C ALA A 138 -6.80 1.78 -4.40
N SER A 139 -7.25 0.67 -3.82
CA SER A 139 -8.47 0.64 -3.02
C SER A 139 -8.13 0.59 -1.54
N PHE A 140 -8.71 1.51 -0.77
CA PHE A 140 -8.66 1.48 0.68
C PHE A 140 -10.02 1.05 1.23
N LEU A 141 -10.05 -0.08 1.94
CA LEU A 141 -11.23 -0.51 2.67
C LEU A 141 -11.20 0.03 4.09
N SER A 142 -12.35 0.40 4.62
CA SER A 142 -12.54 1.19 5.84
C SER A 142 -11.99 0.59 7.14
N SER A 143 -11.58 -0.67 7.16
CA SER A 143 -11.09 -1.34 8.37
C SER A 143 -9.67 -1.87 8.25
N CYS A 144 -9.24 -2.22 7.05
CA CYS A 144 -7.90 -2.75 6.77
C CYS A 144 -7.32 -2.05 5.54
N VAL A 145 -6.02 -1.91 5.48
CA VAL A 145 -5.34 -1.35 4.31
C VAL A 145 -5.22 -2.44 3.25
N LEU A 146 -5.69 -2.13 2.07
CA LEU A 146 -5.57 -2.96 0.89
C LEU A 146 -4.84 -2.17 -0.19
N LEU A 147 -3.74 -2.69 -0.68
CA LEU A 147 -2.96 -2.15 -1.79
C LEU A 147 -2.95 -3.18 -2.91
N LEU A 148 -3.50 -2.84 -4.03
CA LEU A 148 -3.51 -3.69 -5.21
C LEU A 148 -3.10 -2.90 -6.46
N MET A 149 -2.55 -3.62 -7.41
CA MET A 149 -2.36 -3.15 -8.76
C MET A 149 -3.41 -3.86 -9.61
N ASP A 150 -4.43 -3.12 -10.00
CA ASP A 150 -5.48 -3.55 -10.91
C ASP A 150 -5.40 -2.65 -12.14
N GLY A 151 -5.34 -3.19 -13.33
CA GLY A 151 -5.23 -2.33 -14.49
C GLY A 151 -5.16 -3.00 -15.84
N ASP A 152 -5.87 -2.42 -16.75
CA ASP A 152 -5.69 -2.61 -18.18
C ASP A 152 -4.38 -1.89 -18.58
N LEU A 153 -3.39 -2.63 -19.09
CA LEU A 153 -2.08 -2.12 -19.48
C LEU A 153 -2.17 -1.17 -20.68
N ARG A 154 -2.53 0.07 -20.40
CA ARG A 154 -2.23 1.17 -21.32
C ARG A 154 -1.47 2.23 -20.54
N SER A 155 -0.22 2.29 -20.85
CA SER A 155 0.85 3.16 -20.34
C SER A 155 0.41 4.55 -19.85
N GLY A 156 0.66 4.89 -18.60
CA GLY A 156 0.56 6.26 -18.14
C GLY A 156 0.94 6.44 -16.66
N GLY A 157 1.94 7.24 -16.34
CA GLY A 157 2.39 7.51 -14.97
C GLY A 157 1.81 8.79 -14.39
N ALA A 158 1.28 8.70 -13.18
CA ALA A 158 0.91 9.88 -12.41
C ALA A 158 1.47 9.78 -10.98
N ARG A 159 1.89 10.90 -10.42
CA ARG A 159 2.18 11.03 -8.98
C ARG A 159 0.96 11.65 -8.33
N GLY A 160 0.34 10.94 -7.40
CA GLY A 160 -0.81 11.43 -6.68
C GLY A 160 -0.62 11.38 -5.16
N ARG A 161 -1.10 12.42 -4.48
CA ARG A 161 -1.27 12.45 -3.04
C ARG A 161 -2.77 12.41 -2.77
N TRP A 162 -3.24 11.40 -2.06
CA TRP A 162 -4.66 11.25 -1.74
C TRP A 162 -4.85 11.38 -0.22
N GLY A 163 -5.78 12.24 0.18
CA GLY A 163 -6.31 12.29 1.53
C GLY A 163 -7.78 11.89 1.50
N ILE A 164 -8.20 11.04 2.42
CA ILE A 164 -9.59 10.67 2.69
C ILE A 164 -9.97 11.18 4.07
#